data_997ca2a752ec02010eeb47f8efc818f9
#
_entry.id   997ca2a752ec02010eeb47f8efc818f9
#
_cell.length_a   1.000
_cell.length_b   1.000
_cell.length_c   1.000
_cell.angle_alpha   90.00
_cell.angle_beta   90.00
_cell.angle_gamma   90.00
#
_symmetry.space_group_name_H-M   'P 1'
#
loop_
_entity.id
_entity.type
_entity.pdbx_description
1 polymer ?
#
loop_
_entity_poly.entity_id
_entity_poly.type
_entity_poly.pdbx_seq_one_letter_code
_entity_poly.pdbx_strand_id
1 'polypeptide(L)'
;CRSTLEDPLKSIDVYAFGVYADDHDLRQLREKYQKLPVSQLKENAELINDALERDIRMTVRLQIVYGRLSIRSVRSAFEKSVGSRLLKFGGSDTHELLQSFVSLFKDEYKLPKGSVIELSRESSHVLKISIEGEELGSIQSKLLCKSILDLYIGDDPFDKNAKESVQENMASILKN
;
A
#
# COMPACT_ATOMS: atom_id res chain seq x y z
N CYS A 1 -3.69 10.10 5.88
CA CYS A 1 -2.51 10.88 5.58
C CYS A 1 -2.50 11.36 4.14
N ARG A 2 -1.82 12.45 3.84
CA ARG A 2 -1.78 13.08 2.51
C ARG A 2 -0.39 12.95 1.92
N SER A 3 -0.31 12.55 0.68
CA SER A 3 0.94 12.51 -0.09
C SER A 3 1.07 13.76 -0.96
N THR A 4 2.27 14.31 -1.03
CA THR A 4 2.61 15.51 -1.82
C THR A 4 3.49 15.15 -3.00
N LEU A 5 3.21 15.74 -4.19
CA LEU A 5 4.19 15.82 -5.27
C LEU A 5 5.16 16.96 -4.94
N GLU A 6 6.41 16.63 -4.71
CA GLU A 6 7.46 17.63 -4.54
C GLU A 6 7.82 18.25 -5.89
N ASP A 7 7.22 19.40 -6.15
CA ASP A 7 7.78 20.38 -7.08
C ASP A 7 8.54 21.38 -6.20
N PRO A 8 9.79 21.78 -6.53
CA PRO A 8 10.58 22.71 -5.72
C PRO A 8 9.91 24.08 -5.46
N LEU A 9 8.75 24.34 -6.07
CA LEU A 9 8.01 25.60 -5.91
C LEU A 9 6.62 25.46 -5.27
N LYS A 10 6.02 24.24 -5.15
CA LYS A 10 4.73 24.00 -4.45
C LYS A 10 4.55 22.52 -4.15
N SER A 11 4.43 22.14 -2.89
CA SER A 11 3.91 20.81 -2.54
C SER A 11 2.39 20.77 -2.80
N ILE A 12 1.94 19.85 -3.64
CA ILE A 12 0.52 19.67 -3.94
C ILE A 12 0.10 18.31 -3.37
N ASP A 13 -0.87 18.33 -2.46
CA ASP A 13 -1.51 17.09 -2.00
C ASP A 13 -2.23 16.42 -3.16
N VAL A 14 -1.83 15.22 -3.52
CA VAL A 14 -2.37 14.48 -4.67
C VAL A 14 -3.46 13.51 -4.25
N TYR A 15 -3.23 12.78 -3.16
CA TYR A 15 -4.17 11.85 -2.57
C TYR A 15 -4.02 11.76 -1.05
N ALA A 16 -5.10 11.37 -0.39
CA ALA A 16 -5.08 10.88 0.97
C ALA A 16 -5.10 9.35 0.95
N PHE A 17 -4.46 8.68 1.91
CA PHE A 17 -4.54 7.23 1.97
C PHE A 17 -4.79 6.69 3.37
N GLY A 18 -5.34 5.48 3.43
CA GLY A 18 -5.48 4.69 4.63
C GLY A 18 -5.09 3.24 4.36
N VAL A 19 -4.60 2.56 5.39
CA VAL A 19 -4.31 1.12 5.34
C VAL A 19 -5.29 0.43 6.27
N TYR A 20 -5.96 -0.59 5.77
CA TYR A 20 -6.96 -1.39 6.47
C TYR A 20 -6.51 -2.84 6.48
N ALA A 21 -6.76 -3.56 7.54
CA ALA A 21 -6.46 -4.98 7.64
C ALA A 21 -7.67 -5.74 8.16
N ASP A 22 -7.81 -7.01 7.75
CA ASP A 22 -8.87 -7.88 8.24
C ASP A 22 -8.62 -8.26 9.70
N ASP A 23 -9.62 -8.07 10.56
CA ASP A 23 -9.50 -8.30 12.00
C ASP A 23 -9.26 -9.77 12.37
N HIS A 24 -9.86 -10.69 11.61
CA HIS A 24 -9.65 -12.12 11.82
C HIS A 24 -8.21 -12.53 11.49
N ASP A 25 -7.65 -11.99 10.40
CA ASP A 25 -6.28 -12.32 9.97
C ASP A 25 -5.24 -11.71 10.91
N LEU A 26 -5.55 -10.59 11.57
CA LEU A 26 -4.69 -9.96 12.57
C LEU A 26 -4.52 -10.79 13.87
N ARG A 27 -5.37 -11.79 14.12
CA ARG A 27 -5.27 -12.65 15.34
C ARG A 27 -3.90 -13.29 15.47
N GLN A 28 -3.30 -13.75 14.38
CA GLN A 28 -1.98 -14.37 14.40
C GLN A 28 -0.88 -13.39 14.85
N LEU A 29 -1.01 -12.10 14.47
CA LEU A 29 -0.12 -11.06 14.95
C LEU A 29 -0.40 -10.75 16.43
N ARG A 30 -1.66 -10.69 16.84
CA ARG A 30 -2.03 -10.50 18.25
C ARG A 30 -1.40 -11.56 19.14
N GLU A 31 -1.54 -12.84 18.81
CA GLU A 31 -0.95 -13.93 19.59
C GLU A 31 0.56 -13.78 19.79
N LYS A 32 1.28 -13.35 18.75
CA LYS A 32 2.72 -13.16 18.82
C LYS A 32 3.11 -11.91 19.61
N TYR A 33 2.41 -10.80 19.42
CA TYR A 33 2.83 -9.47 19.87
C TYR A 33 2.07 -8.91 21.09
N GLN A 34 0.96 -9.54 21.53
CA GLN A 34 0.11 -9.04 22.63
C GLN A 34 0.85 -8.80 23.96
N LYS A 35 1.95 -9.53 24.22
CA LYS A 35 2.73 -9.39 25.45
C LYS A 35 3.66 -8.17 25.46
N LEU A 36 3.96 -7.59 24.29
CA LEU A 36 4.82 -6.41 24.20
C LEU A 36 4.05 -5.15 24.59
N PRO A 37 4.64 -4.19 25.31
CA PRO A 37 4.01 -2.91 25.58
C PRO A 37 3.79 -2.10 24.29
N VAL A 38 2.79 -1.22 24.29
CA VAL A 38 2.42 -0.40 23.12
C VAL A 38 3.60 0.41 22.59
N SER A 39 4.46 0.95 23.49
CA SER A 39 5.66 1.69 23.10
C SER A 39 6.64 0.86 22.26
N GLN A 40 6.79 -0.42 22.58
CA GLN A 40 7.65 -1.32 21.79
C GLN A 40 6.99 -1.77 20.49
N LEU A 41 5.67 -1.85 20.44
CA LEU A 41 4.92 -2.23 19.21
C LEU A 41 5.02 -1.13 18.14
N LYS A 42 4.98 0.14 18.53
CA LYS A 42 5.04 1.28 17.61
C LYS A 42 6.32 1.32 16.76
N GLU A 43 7.45 0.90 17.30
CA GLU A 43 8.75 0.93 16.64
C GLU A 43 9.23 -0.47 16.22
N ASN A 44 8.35 -1.47 16.28
CA ASN A 44 8.72 -2.86 16.06
C ASN A 44 8.85 -3.18 14.57
N ALA A 45 10.07 -3.20 14.06
CA ALA A 45 10.36 -3.55 12.66
C ALA A 45 9.95 -5.00 12.31
N GLU A 46 10.04 -5.93 13.27
CA GLU A 46 9.62 -7.33 13.07
C GLU A 46 8.11 -7.43 12.89
N LEU A 47 7.32 -6.64 13.61
CA LEU A 47 5.87 -6.58 13.44
C LEU A 47 5.49 -6.13 12.03
N ILE A 48 6.16 -5.09 11.54
CA ILE A 48 5.93 -4.59 10.17
C ILE A 48 6.36 -5.64 9.15
N ASN A 49 7.51 -6.26 9.33
CA ASN A 49 7.96 -7.32 8.42
C ASN A 49 6.99 -8.52 8.42
N ASP A 50 6.51 -8.94 9.59
CA ASP A 50 5.49 -9.99 9.68
C ASP A 50 4.19 -9.60 8.94
N ALA A 51 3.74 -8.36 9.07
CA ALA A 51 2.55 -7.87 8.35
C ALA A 51 2.76 -7.86 6.82
N LEU A 52 3.98 -7.58 6.36
CA LEU A 52 4.33 -7.62 4.93
C LEU A 52 4.41 -9.05 4.39
N GLU A 53 4.97 -9.98 5.16
CA GLU A 53 5.27 -11.35 4.71
C GLU A 53 4.10 -12.33 4.83
N ARG A 54 3.23 -12.15 5.84
CA ARG A 54 2.09 -13.04 6.08
C ARG A 54 0.97 -12.78 5.10
N ASP A 55 0.12 -13.79 4.91
CA ASP A 55 -1.07 -13.71 4.06
C ASP A 55 -2.24 -13.06 4.81
N ILE A 56 -2.03 -11.85 5.30
CA ILE A 56 -3.05 -11.04 5.96
C ILE A 56 -3.76 -10.20 4.91
N ARG A 57 -5.08 -10.27 4.83
CA ARG A 57 -5.86 -9.41 3.94
C ARG A 57 -5.72 -7.96 4.37
N MET A 58 -5.17 -7.14 3.48
CA MET A 58 -4.91 -5.73 3.72
C MET A 58 -5.24 -4.91 2.49
N THR A 59 -5.85 -3.76 2.69
CA THR A 59 -6.20 -2.82 1.63
C THR A 59 -5.54 -1.47 1.86
N VAL A 60 -4.83 -0.98 0.86
CA VAL A 60 -4.44 0.42 0.75
C VAL A 60 -5.49 1.14 -0.07
N ARG A 61 -6.16 2.10 0.54
CA ARG A 61 -7.19 2.93 -0.08
C ARG A 61 -6.65 4.33 -0.31
N LEU A 62 -6.64 4.75 -1.57
CA LEU A 62 -6.16 6.05 -2.03
C LEU A 62 -7.35 6.90 -2.46
N GLN A 63 -7.57 8.04 -1.84
CA GLN A 63 -8.59 8.99 -2.26
C GLN A 63 -7.94 10.19 -2.96
N ILE A 64 -8.29 10.42 -4.20
CA ILE A 64 -7.75 11.50 -5.01
C ILE A 64 -8.24 12.85 -4.48
N VAL A 65 -7.32 13.72 -4.09
CA VAL A 65 -7.65 15.08 -3.61
C VAL A 65 -7.31 16.17 -4.63
N TYR A 66 -6.46 15.85 -5.62
CA TYR A 66 -6.08 16.77 -6.70
C TYR A 66 -6.90 16.50 -7.97
N GLY A 67 -7.73 17.44 -8.36
CA GLY A 67 -8.71 17.24 -9.44
C GLY A 67 -8.16 17.20 -10.88
N ARG A 68 -6.83 17.33 -11.06
CA ARG A 68 -6.16 17.24 -12.37
C ARG A 68 -5.24 16.02 -12.49
N LEU A 69 -5.38 15.05 -11.60
CA LEU A 69 -4.61 13.82 -11.66
C LEU A 69 -5.11 12.95 -12.82
N SER A 70 -4.18 12.52 -13.67
CA SER A 70 -4.51 11.59 -14.77
C SER A 70 -4.14 10.16 -14.40
N ILE A 71 -4.84 9.19 -14.98
CA ILE A 71 -4.50 7.77 -14.83
C ILE A 71 -3.06 7.47 -15.31
N ARG A 72 -2.58 8.19 -16.33
CA ARG A 72 -1.21 8.06 -16.83
C ARG A 72 -0.19 8.50 -15.78
N SER A 73 -0.48 9.57 -15.04
CA SER A 73 0.40 10.03 -13.96
C SER A 73 0.44 9.02 -12.81
N VAL A 74 -0.71 8.43 -12.46
CA VAL A 74 -0.80 7.37 -11.45
C VAL A 74 -0.01 6.14 -11.90
N ARG A 75 -0.21 5.69 -13.14
CA ARG A 75 0.52 4.56 -13.73
C ARG A 75 2.04 4.78 -13.70
N SER A 76 2.51 5.95 -14.14
CA SER A 76 3.95 6.28 -14.11
C SER A 76 4.51 6.34 -12.69
N ALA A 77 3.75 6.87 -11.73
CA ALA A 77 4.16 6.89 -10.33
C ALA A 77 4.28 5.47 -9.75
N PHE A 78 3.33 4.60 -10.03
CA PHE A 78 3.39 3.19 -9.62
C PHE A 78 4.51 2.43 -10.34
N GLU A 79 4.71 2.64 -11.64
CA GLU A 79 5.80 2.02 -12.39
C GLU A 79 7.15 2.31 -11.73
N LYS A 80 7.39 3.55 -11.36
CA LYS A 80 8.63 3.96 -10.68
C LYS A 80 8.73 3.39 -9.26
N SER A 81 7.70 3.58 -8.43
CA SER A 81 7.76 3.27 -7.00
C SER A 81 7.65 1.76 -6.73
N VAL A 82 6.74 1.07 -7.41
CA VAL A 82 6.60 -0.40 -7.30
C VAL A 82 7.77 -1.09 -7.97
N GLY A 83 8.22 -0.61 -9.13
CA GLY A 83 9.39 -1.15 -9.82
C GLY A 83 10.64 -1.13 -8.96
N SER A 84 10.89 -0.04 -8.23
CA SER A 84 11.99 0.06 -7.26
C SER A 84 11.90 -1.01 -6.16
N ARG A 85 10.68 -1.30 -5.62
CA ARG A 85 10.47 -2.34 -4.59
C ARG A 85 10.59 -3.74 -5.15
N LEU A 86 10.07 -3.99 -6.35
CA LEU A 86 10.23 -5.27 -7.02
C LEU A 86 11.70 -5.61 -7.23
N LEU A 87 12.52 -4.65 -7.66
CA LEU A 87 13.97 -4.82 -7.77
C LEU A 87 14.62 -5.10 -6.41
N LYS A 88 14.22 -4.37 -5.36
CA LYS A 88 14.75 -4.54 -3.99
C LYS A 88 14.48 -5.94 -3.45
N PHE A 89 13.29 -6.49 -3.66
CA PHE A 89 12.87 -7.75 -3.06
C PHE A 89 12.98 -8.97 -3.98
N GLY A 90 12.89 -8.78 -5.30
CA GLY A 90 12.84 -9.86 -6.29
C GLY A 90 14.00 -9.88 -7.28
N GLY A 91 14.88 -8.88 -7.25
CA GLY A 91 15.99 -8.77 -8.19
C GLY A 91 15.58 -8.34 -9.60
N SER A 92 16.43 -8.63 -10.59
CA SER A 92 16.29 -8.11 -11.95
C SER A 92 15.16 -8.75 -12.79
N ASP A 93 14.67 -9.93 -12.40
CA ASP A 93 13.67 -10.70 -13.18
C ASP A 93 12.22 -10.37 -12.76
N THR A 94 11.92 -9.08 -12.67
CA THR A 94 10.61 -8.59 -12.20
C THR A 94 9.88 -7.70 -13.20
N HIS A 95 10.46 -7.53 -14.40
CA HIS A 95 9.93 -6.62 -15.41
C HIS A 95 8.51 -7.02 -15.89
N GLU A 96 8.30 -8.32 -16.18
CA GLU A 96 6.99 -8.81 -16.64
C GLU A 96 5.90 -8.62 -15.57
N LEU A 97 6.25 -8.85 -14.30
CA LEU A 97 5.34 -8.64 -13.18
C LEU A 97 4.95 -7.16 -13.05
N LEU A 98 5.92 -6.25 -13.18
CA LEU A 98 5.66 -4.81 -13.18
C LEU A 98 4.76 -4.40 -14.34
N GLN A 99 5.04 -4.88 -15.55
CA GLN A 99 4.23 -4.58 -16.74
C GLN A 99 2.81 -5.13 -16.61
N SER A 100 2.64 -6.34 -16.08
CA SER A 100 1.32 -6.89 -15.78
C SER A 100 0.52 -6.01 -14.82
N PHE A 101 1.17 -5.49 -13.78
CA PHE A 101 0.53 -4.59 -12.81
C PHE A 101 0.16 -3.23 -13.43
N VAL A 102 1.10 -2.54 -14.09
CA VAL A 102 0.83 -1.20 -14.62
C VAL A 102 -0.15 -1.21 -15.79
N SER A 103 -0.22 -2.30 -16.55
CA SER A 103 -1.16 -2.45 -17.67
C SER A 103 -2.64 -2.47 -17.25
N LEU A 104 -2.93 -2.74 -15.98
CA LEU A 104 -4.30 -2.70 -15.45
C LEU A 104 -4.85 -1.26 -15.40
N PHE A 105 -3.99 -0.25 -15.29
CA PHE A 105 -4.37 1.16 -15.27
C PHE A 105 -4.50 1.72 -16.69
N LYS A 106 -5.59 1.34 -17.38
CA LYS A 106 -5.84 1.73 -18.77
C LYS A 106 -6.19 3.21 -18.90
N ASP A 107 -5.91 3.79 -20.07
CA ASP A 107 -6.13 5.22 -20.36
C ASP A 107 -7.61 5.64 -20.32
N GLU A 108 -8.54 4.70 -20.41
CA GLU A 108 -9.99 4.95 -20.36
C GLU A 108 -10.49 5.37 -18.97
N TYR A 109 -9.77 4.99 -17.90
CA TYR A 109 -10.17 5.35 -16.54
C TYR A 109 -9.93 6.83 -16.25
N LYS A 110 -10.95 7.46 -15.66
CA LYS A 110 -10.88 8.86 -15.22
C LYS A 110 -10.78 8.92 -13.70
N LEU A 111 -9.99 9.86 -13.22
CA LEU A 111 -9.75 10.06 -11.78
C LEU A 111 -10.15 11.50 -11.38
N PRO A 112 -11.45 11.84 -11.37
CA PRO A 112 -11.88 13.12 -10.83
C PRO A 112 -11.52 13.22 -9.32
N LYS A 113 -11.51 14.43 -8.80
CA LYS A 113 -11.34 14.67 -7.37
C LYS A 113 -12.41 13.88 -6.59
N GLY A 114 -11.97 13.16 -5.57
CA GLY A 114 -12.81 12.29 -4.75
C GLY A 114 -12.76 10.83 -5.15
N SER A 115 -12.26 10.50 -6.36
CA SER A 115 -12.10 9.09 -6.79
C SER A 115 -11.27 8.28 -5.82
N VAL A 116 -11.62 7.01 -5.68
CA VAL A 116 -10.97 6.05 -4.80
C VAL A 116 -10.31 4.95 -5.60
N ILE A 117 -9.03 4.72 -5.35
CA ILE A 117 -8.27 3.56 -5.84
C ILE A 117 -8.02 2.65 -4.64
N GLU A 118 -8.30 1.36 -4.78
CA GLU A 118 -8.00 0.36 -3.76
C GLU A 118 -7.02 -0.68 -4.30
N LEU A 119 -6.01 -0.97 -3.51
CA LEU A 119 -4.99 -1.99 -3.74
C LEU A 119 -5.10 -2.97 -2.59
N SER A 120 -5.76 -4.11 -2.83
CA SER A 120 -6.12 -5.08 -1.80
C SER A 120 -5.33 -6.38 -1.95
N ARG A 121 -4.57 -6.75 -0.93
CA ARG A 121 -4.07 -8.11 -0.78
C ARG A 121 -5.19 -8.98 -0.23
N GLU A 122 -5.71 -9.85 -1.06
CA GLU A 122 -6.64 -10.90 -0.70
C GLU A 122 -5.91 -12.20 -0.30
N SER A 123 -6.65 -13.20 0.16
CA SER A 123 -6.11 -14.51 0.51
C SER A 123 -5.27 -15.12 -0.63
N SER A 124 -4.27 -15.90 -0.26
CA SER A 124 -3.30 -16.51 -1.20
C SER A 124 -2.44 -15.50 -1.96
N HIS A 125 -2.19 -14.34 -1.35
CA HIS A 125 -1.36 -13.26 -1.92
C HIS A 125 -1.86 -12.81 -3.30
N VAL A 126 -3.16 -12.70 -3.49
CA VAL A 126 -3.76 -12.11 -4.68
C VAL A 126 -3.86 -10.60 -4.47
N LEU A 127 -3.19 -9.81 -5.31
CA LEU A 127 -3.39 -8.37 -5.37
C LEU A 127 -4.57 -8.06 -6.29
N LYS A 128 -5.62 -7.50 -5.73
CA LYS A 128 -6.79 -6.99 -6.44
C LYS A 128 -6.74 -5.48 -6.51
N ILE A 129 -6.99 -4.92 -7.70
CA ILE A 129 -7.01 -3.47 -7.93
C ILE A 129 -8.41 -3.05 -8.34
N SER A 130 -8.92 -1.98 -7.72
CA SER A 130 -10.20 -1.38 -8.12
C SER A 130 -10.14 0.16 -8.14
N ILE A 131 -10.99 0.76 -8.97
CA ILE A 131 -11.26 2.21 -9.00
C ILE A 131 -12.76 2.40 -8.85
N GLU A 132 -13.19 3.21 -7.88
CA GLU A 132 -14.61 3.45 -7.58
C GLU A 132 -15.41 2.14 -7.35
N GLY A 133 -14.76 1.11 -6.80
CA GLY A 133 -15.35 -0.21 -6.59
C GLY A 133 -15.40 -1.11 -7.83
N GLU A 134 -15.04 -0.61 -9.00
CA GLU A 134 -14.90 -1.41 -10.22
C GLU A 134 -13.54 -2.10 -10.26
N GLU A 135 -13.52 -3.42 -10.36
CA GLU A 135 -12.29 -4.21 -10.42
C GLU A 135 -11.58 -4.03 -11.78
N LEU A 136 -10.33 -3.58 -11.76
CA LEU A 136 -9.49 -3.48 -12.94
C LEU A 136 -8.87 -4.83 -13.29
N GLY A 137 -8.58 -5.63 -12.28
CA GLY A 137 -7.99 -6.95 -12.38
C GLY A 137 -7.30 -7.39 -11.10
N SER A 138 -6.75 -8.60 -11.15
CA SER A 138 -6.04 -9.21 -10.02
C SER A 138 -4.80 -9.96 -10.49
N ILE A 139 -3.77 -10.00 -9.64
CA ILE A 139 -2.50 -10.68 -9.91
C ILE A 139 -2.11 -11.47 -8.67
N GLN A 140 -1.91 -12.78 -8.81
CA GLN A 140 -1.41 -13.60 -7.71
C GLN A 140 0.11 -13.49 -7.65
N SER A 141 0.62 -12.75 -6.66
CA SER A 141 2.05 -12.58 -6.43
C SER A 141 2.34 -12.08 -5.02
N LYS A 142 2.98 -12.91 -4.21
CA LYS A 142 3.48 -12.51 -2.88
C LYS A 142 4.43 -11.32 -2.97
N LEU A 143 5.33 -11.35 -3.97
CA LEU A 143 6.31 -10.29 -4.19
C LEU A 143 5.63 -8.95 -4.51
N LEU A 144 4.61 -8.95 -5.37
CA LEU A 144 3.88 -7.73 -5.74
C LEU A 144 3.09 -7.20 -4.54
N CYS A 145 2.37 -8.05 -3.81
CA CYS A 145 1.66 -7.66 -2.58
C CYS A 145 2.59 -7.02 -1.56
N LYS A 146 3.75 -7.65 -1.30
CA LYS A 146 4.78 -7.10 -0.40
C LYS A 146 5.29 -5.75 -0.90
N SER A 147 5.60 -5.61 -2.17
CA SER A 147 6.12 -4.37 -2.77
C SER A 147 5.13 -3.22 -2.68
N ILE A 148 3.84 -3.48 -2.89
CA ILE A 148 2.77 -2.48 -2.72
C ILE A 148 2.65 -2.04 -1.26
N LEU A 149 2.55 -2.98 -0.33
CA LEU A 149 2.40 -2.65 1.09
C LEU A 149 3.64 -1.94 1.65
N ASP A 150 4.85 -2.34 1.22
CA ASP A 150 6.10 -1.70 1.62
C ASP A 150 6.17 -0.20 1.27
N LEU A 151 5.50 0.22 0.19
CA LEU A 151 5.40 1.64 -0.16
C LEU A 151 4.75 2.49 0.94
N TYR A 152 3.85 1.90 1.73
CA TYR A 152 3.05 2.63 2.71
C TYR A 152 3.46 2.37 4.16
N ILE A 153 3.91 1.14 4.47
CA ILE A 153 4.25 0.74 5.84
C ILE A 153 5.67 0.23 6.02
N GLY A 154 6.45 0.09 4.94
CA GLY A 154 7.83 -0.39 4.96
C GLY A 154 8.84 0.59 5.57
N ASP A 155 10.13 0.26 5.46
CA ASP A 155 11.21 1.07 6.08
C ASP A 155 11.42 2.42 5.42
N ASP A 156 11.21 2.51 4.10
CA ASP A 156 11.27 3.75 3.33
C ASP A 156 9.88 4.06 2.74
N PRO A 157 8.92 4.48 3.58
CA PRO A 157 7.55 4.68 3.17
C PRO A 157 7.39 5.95 2.34
N PHE A 158 6.34 5.97 1.54
CA PHE A 158 5.96 7.13 0.75
C PHE A 158 5.68 8.38 1.61
N ASP A 159 5.12 8.18 2.80
CA ASP A 159 4.86 9.23 3.79
C ASP A 159 5.19 8.70 5.19
N LYS A 160 6.19 9.30 5.83
CA LYS A 160 6.65 8.89 7.16
C LYS A 160 5.62 9.14 8.26
N ASN A 161 4.91 10.27 8.20
CA ASN A 161 3.89 10.62 9.20
C ASN A 161 2.69 9.66 9.11
N ALA A 162 2.37 9.25 7.89
CA ALA A 162 1.34 8.25 7.66
C ALA A 162 1.73 6.88 8.20
N LYS A 163 2.96 6.44 7.98
CA LYS A 163 3.48 5.20 8.55
C LYS A 163 3.37 5.23 10.08
N GLU A 164 3.80 6.30 10.72
CA GLU A 164 3.68 6.45 12.18
C GLU A 164 2.24 6.30 12.65
N SER A 165 1.29 6.94 11.97
CA SER A 165 -0.15 6.80 12.29
C SER A 165 -0.65 5.36 12.10
N VAL A 166 -0.20 4.65 11.06
CA VAL A 166 -0.55 3.24 10.84
C VAL A 166 0.05 2.36 11.95
N GLN A 167 1.30 2.59 12.33
CA GLN A 167 1.96 1.85 13.40
C GLN A 167 1.28 2.06 14.76
N GLU A 168 0.86 3.30 15.08
CA GLU A 168 0.10 3.61 16.29
C GLU A 168 -1.24 2.89 16.35
N ASN A 169 -1.98 2.93 15.24
CA ASN A 169 -3.27 2.24 15.13
C ASN A 169 -3.10 0.71 15.20
N MET A 170 -2.09 0.16 14.52
CA MET A 170 -1.79 -1.28 14.58
C MET A 170 -1.45 -1.70 16.01
N ALA A 171 -0.59 -0.94 16.71
CA ALA A 171 -0.26 -1.22 18.12
C ALA A 171 -1.50 -1.20 19.02
N SER A 172 -2.42 -0.27 18.79
CA SER A 172 -3.69 -0.19 19.53
C SER A 172 -4.60 -1.39 19.24
N ILE A 173 -4.76 -1.76 17.96
CA ILE A 173 -5.61 -2.91 17.55
C ILE A 173 -5.08 -4.22 18.11
N LEU A 174 -3.76 -4.42 18.16
CA LEU A 174 -3.16 -5.64 18.70
C LEU A 174 -3.31 -5.78 20.22
N LYS A 175 -3.73 -4.74 20.92
CA LYS A 175 -3.98 -4.74 22.37
C LYS A 175 -5.44 -4.96 22.76
N ASN A 176 -6.35 -4.75 21.83
CA ASN A 176 -7.80 -4.98 22.03
C ASN A 176 -8.19 -6.39 21.58
#